data_323d3f8b3bc37cd7118bea2c309d806b
#
_entry.id   323d3f8b3bc37cd7118bea2c309d806b
#
_cell.length_a   1.000
_cell.length_b   1.000
_cell.length_c   1.000
_cell.angle_alpha   90.00
_cell.angle_beta   90.00
_cell.angle_gamma   90.00
#
_symmetry.space_group_name_H-M   'P 1'
#
loop_
_entity.id
_entity.type
_entity.pdbx_description
1 polymer ?
#
loop_
_entity_poly.entity_id
_entity_poly.type
_entity_poly.pdbx_seq_one_letter_code
_entity_poly.pdbx_strand_id
1 'polypeptide(L)'
;MGDSRAYWIPADGPAEQLTEDDSWASHAIALGTDPQTAMNDPKAHAITAWLGADAGPVKPRTGDLNVTAPGHLVLCSDGLWNYLTDPADFARTVRTHLRDSDLLAAARSLTAFANEAGGADNITVALIPVSPA
;
A
#
# COMPACT_ATOMS: atom_id res chain seq x y z
N MET A 1 8.71 -5.19 2.36
CA MET A 1 10.06 -4.74 2.00
C MET A 1 9.93 -3.52 1.12
N GLY A 2 10.76 -2.50 1.39
CA GLY A 2 10.57 -1.21 0.79
C GLY A 2 9.32 -0.52 1.33
N ASP A 3 8.71 0.33 0.52
CA ASP A 3 7.48 1.07 0.80
C ASP A 3 6.29 0.63 -0.07
N SER A 4 6.42 -0.49 -0.76
CA SER A 4 5.26 -1.14 -1.39
C SER A 4 4.32 -1.65 -0.32
N ARG A 5 3.04 -1.38 -0.46
CA ARG A 5 2.04 -1.65 0.56
C ARG A 5 1.07 -2.75 0.16
N ALA A 6 0.60 -3.46 1.17
CA ALA A 6 -0.53 -4.38 1.08
C ALA A 6 -1.69 -3.86 1.92
N TYR A 7 -2.89 -3.87 1.36
CA TYR A 7 -4.13 -3.48 2.03
C TYR A 7 -5.13 -4.63 1.97
N TRP A 8 -5.81 -4.86 3.08
CA TRP A 8 -7.02 -5.66 3.10
C TRP A 8 -8.23 -4.75 2.97
N ILE A 9 -9.04 -4.99 1.96
CA ILE A 9 -10.28 -4.25 1.70
C ILE A 9 -11.44 -5.24 1.72
N PRO A 10 -12.14 -5.41 2.85
CA PRO A 10 -13.32 -6.25 2.90
C PRO A 10 -14.44 -5.66 2.03
N ALA A 11 -15.38 -6.50 1.60
CA ALA A 11 -16.55 -6.04 0.85
C ALA A 11 -17.31 -4.96 1.62
N ASP A 12 -17.45 -5.15 2.94
CA ASP A 12 -18.04 -4.20 3.86
C ASP A 12 -17.12 -3.97 5.05
N GLY A 13 -17.10 -2.73 5.56
CA GLY A 13 -16.29 -2.37 6.73
C GLY A 13 -14.99 -1.62 6.41
N PRO A 14 -14.18 -1.37 7.44
CA PRO A 14 -12.95 -0.61 7.30
C PRO A 14 -11.87 -1.40 6.54
N ALA A 15 -11.05 -0.69 5.79
CA ALA A 15 -9.84 -1.24 5.21
C ALA A 15 -8.71 -1.22 6.23
N GLU A 16 -7.74 -2.11 6.04
CA GLU A 16 -6.56 -2.23 6.87
C GLU A 16 -5.30 -2.23 6.00
N GLN A 17 -4.33 -1.39 6.33
CA GLN A 17 -2.98 -1.50 5.78
C GLN A 17 -2.25 -2.61 6.53
N LEU A 18 -1.85 -3.65 5.82
CA LEU A 18 -1.23 -4.86 6.39
C LEU A 18 0.29 -4.74 6.52
N THR A 19 0.90 -3.79 5.82
CA THR A 19 2.36 -3.61 5.79
C THR A 19 2.77 -2.32 6.46
N GLU A 20 4.00 -2.31 6.97
CA GLU A 20 4.72 -1.12 7.37
C GLU A 20 5.82 -0.83 6.35
N ASP A 21 6.02 0.45 6.04
CA ASP A 21 7.07 0.87 5.13
C ASP A 21 8.46 0.70 5.76
N ASP A 22 9.40 0.20 4.99
CA ASP A 22 10.81 0.22 5.35
C ASP A 22 11.42 1.57 4.94
N SER A 23 10.96 2.64 5.59
CA SER A 23 11.40 4.01 5.36
C SER A 23 12.10 4.60 6.57
N TRP A 24 12.89 5.66 6.34
CA TRP A 24 13.54 6.39 7.43
C TRP A 24 12.50 6.94 8.42
N ALA A 25 11.39 7.49 7.94
CA ALA A 25 10.34 8.01 8.81
C ALA A 25 9.72 6.91 9.68
N SER A 26 9.39 5.75 9.10
CA SER A 26 8.86 4.61 9.86
C SER A 26 9.84 4.16 10.94
N HIS A 27 11.13 4.12 10.62
CA HIS A 27 12.18 3.77 11.58
C HIS A 27 12.31 4.81 12.70
N ALA A 28 12.31 6.10 12.37
CA ALA A 28 12.39 7.19 13.33
C ALA A 28 11.18 7.20 14.29
N ILE A 29 9.97 6.97 13.78
CA ILE A 29 8.74 6.85 14.57
C ILE A 29 8.84 5.66 15.53
N ALA A 30 9.31 4.52 15.07
CA ALA A 30 9.51 3.34 15.92
C ALA A 30 10.53 3.58 17.05
N LEU A 31 11.48 4.51 16.87
CA LEU A 31 12.43 4.96 17.90
C LEU A 31 11.89 6.10 18.79
N GLY A 32 10.64 6.52 18.60
CA GLY A 32 9.97 7.51 19.44
C GLY A 32 9.98 8.93 18.89
N THR A 33 10.39 9.16 17.64
CA THR A 33 10.25 10.46 16.99
C THR A 33 8.76 10.74 16.75
N ASP A 34 8.33 11.97 16.99
CA ASP A 34 6.98 12.41 16.67
C ASP A 34 6.67 12.16 15.20
N PRO A 35 5.51 11.52 14.85
CA PRO A 35 5.18 11.14 13.49
C PRO A 35 5.21 12.32 12.50
N GLN A 36 4.68 13.47 12.88
CA GLN A 36 4.66 14.65 12.02
C GLN A 36 6.07 15.19 11.78
N THR A 37 6.90 15.18 12.79
CA THR A 37 8.32 15.57 12.69
C THR A 37 9.08 14.61 11.77
N ALA A 38 8.88 13.30 11.93
CA ALA A 38 9.55 12.29 11.09
C ALA A 38 9.11 12.40 9.61
N MET A 39 7.83 12.61 9.35
CA MET A 39 7.29 12.75 7.99
C MET A 39 7.69 14.05 7.28
N ASN A 40 8.02 15.10 8.03
CA ASN A 40 8.53 16.37 7.49
C ASN A 40 10.04 16.39 7.26
N ASP A 41 10.77 15.35 7.65
CA ASP A 41 12.21 15.26 7.38
C ASP A 41 12.46 15.05 5.88
N PRO A 42 13.47 15.71 5.28
CA PRO A 42 13.82 15.49 3.88
C PRO A 42 14.14 14.03 3.52
N LYS A 43 14.50 13.21 4.49
CA LYS A 43 14.79 11.78 4.34
C LYS A 43 13.58 10.88 4.60
N ALA A 44 12.41 11.43 4.91
CA ALA A 44 11.23 10.66 5.35
C ALA A 44 10.95 9.42 4.48
N HIS A 45 11.04 9.59 3.16
CA HIS A 45 10.78 8.55 2.17
C HIS A 45 12.01 7.73 1.76
N ALA A 46 13.19 7.97 2.38
CA ALA A 46 14.38 7.17 2.09
C ALA A 46 14.15 5.72 2.53
N ILE A 47 14.26 4.79 1.59
CA ILE A 47 14.06 3.35 1.83
C ILE A 47 15.23 2.80 2.65
N THR A 48 14.92 2.05 3.71
CA THR A 48 15.90 1.48 4.64
C THR A 48 16.10 -0.02 4.45
N ALA A 49 15.22 -0.69 3.70
CA ALA A 49 15.36 -2.10 3.35
C ALA A 49 14.72 -2.38 1.98
N TRP A 50 15.44 -3.06 1.10
CA TRP A 50 15.00 -3.36 -0.27
C TRP A 50 15.45 -4.76 -0.70
N LEU A 51 14.93 -5.23 -1.85
CA LEU A 51 15.39 -6.44 -2.53
C LEU A 51 16.36 -6.03 -3.64
N GLY A 52 17.61 -6.43 -3.52
CA GLY A 52 18.64 -6.12 -4.51
C GLY A 52 19.95 -6.81 -4.21
N ALA A 53 20.86 -6.87 -5.18
CA ALA A 53 22.16 -7.52 -5.03
C ALA A 53 23.07 -6.82 -4.00
N ASP A 54 22.82 -5.55 -3.75
CA ASP A 54 23.51 -4.68 -2.81
C ASP A 54 22.76 -4.53 -1.47
N ALA A 55 21.59 -5.17 -1.35
CA ALA A 55 20.86 -5.23 -0.09
C ALA A 55 21.65 -6.05 0.93
N GLY A 56 21.65 -5.61 2.18
CA GLY A 56 22.14 -6.41 3.30
C GLY A 56 21.27 -7.66 3.54
N PRO A 57 21.47 -8.39 4.65
CA PRO A 57 20.62 -9.54 4.97
C PRO A 57 19.15 -9.17 4.99
N VAL A 58 18.36 -9.74 4.08
CA VAL A 58 16.92 -9.48 3.96
C VAL A 58 16.19 -10.23 5.08
N LYS A 59 15.45 -9.50 5.90
CA LYS A 59 14.57 -10.04 6.93
C LYS A 59 13.13 -9.60 6.63
N PRO A 60 12.35 -10.40 5.89
CA PRO A 60 10.96 -10.04 5.59
C PRO A 60 10.12 -10.03 6.88
N ARG A 61 9.25 -9.04 7.00
CA ARG A 61 8.17 -9.10 7.98
C ARG A 61 7.06 -9.97 7.39
N THR A 62 6.54 -10.87 8.20
CA THR A 62 5.43 -11.76 7.84
C THR A 62 4.30 -11.58 8.84
N GLY A 63 3.09 -11.85 8.40
CA GLY A 63 1.88 -11.81 9.23
C GLY A 63 0.81 -12.70 8.63
N ASP A 64 -0.21 -12.98 9.42
CA ASP A 64 -1.38 -13.76 9.03
C ASP A 64 -2.62 -12.87 9.08
N LEU A 65 -3.48 -13.01 8.09
CA LEU A 65 -4.78 -12.35 8.04
C LEU A 65 -5.89 -13.41 8.15
N ASN A 66 -6.72 -13.32 9.19
CA ASN A 66 -7.89 -14.16 9.29
C ASN A 66 -9.06 -13.52 8.51
N VAL A 67 -9.34 -14.09 7.34
CA VAL A 67 -10.40 -13.59 6.46
C VAL A 67 -11.75 -14.15 6.91
N THR A 68 -12.58 -13.29 7.47
CA THR A 68 -13.93 -13.65 7.97
C THR A 68 -15.08 -13.24 7.02
N ALA A 69 -14.78 -12.41 6.03
CA ALA A 69 -15.73 -11.94 5.02
C ALA A 69 -15.02 -11.85 3.64
N PRO A 70 -15.77 -11.90 2.54
CA PRO A 70 -15.20 -11.66 1.21
C PRO A 70 -14.57 -10.27 1.11
N GLY A 71 -13.53 -10.15 0.29
CA GLY A 71 -12.86 -8.87 0.07
C GLY A 71 -11.74 -8.98 -0.95
N HIS A 72 -10.88 -7.98 -0.97
CA HIS A 72 -9.73 -7.92 -1.87
C HIS A 72 -8.46 -7.62 -1.11
N LEU A 73 -7.41 -8.36 -1.39
CA LEU A 73 -6.05 -7.98 -1.07
C LEU A 73 -5.54 -7.10 -2.21
N VAL A 74 -5.07 -5.91 -1.87
CA VAL A 74 -4.51 -4.94 -2.81
C VAL A 74 -3.05 -4.74 -2.51
N LEU A 75 -2.21 -4.97 -3.52
CA LEU A 75 -0.77 -4.71 -3.45
C LEU A 75 -0.46 -3.55 -4.40
N CYS A 76 0.29 -2.56 -3.96
CA CYS A 76 0.67 -1.46 -4.83
C CYS A 76 2.01 -0.82 -4.44
N SER A 77 2.65 -0.21 -5.44
CA SER A 77 3.79 0.68 -5.22
C SER A 77 3.33 2.06 -4.73
N ASP A 78 4.30 2.86 -4.31
CA ASP A 78 4.13 4.25 -3.86
C ASP A 78 3.55 5.15 -4.95
N GLY A 79 3.80 4.86 -6.21
CA GLY A 79 3.18 5.55 -7.35
C GLY A 79 1.64 5.57 -7.35
N LEU A 80 0.98 4.65 -6.59
CA LEU A 80 -0.46 4.72 -6.35
C LEU A 80 -0.78 5.29 -4.97
N TRP A 81 -0.23 4.72 -3.88
CA TRP A 81 -0.69 5.06 -2.53
C TRP A 81 -0.28 6.47 -2.09
N ASN A 82 0.74 7.09 -2.70
CA ASN A 82 1.10 8.49 -2.43
C ASN A 82 -0.03 9.48 -2.74
N TYR A 83 -0.96 9.14 -3.64
CA TYR A 83 -2.16 9.93 -3.92
C TYR A 83 -3.34 9.60 -3.00
N LEU A 84 -3.24 8.55 -2.20
CA LEU A 84 -4.30 7.99 -1.35
C LEU A 84 -3.72 7.55 0.00
N THR A 85 -3.14 8.49 0.72
CA THR A 85 -2.41 8.21 1.97
C THR A 85 -3.30 7.78 3.13
N ASP A 86 -4.58 8.19 3.13
CA ASP A 86 -5.56 7.75 4.11
C ASP A 86 -6.16 6.39 3.69
N PRO A 87 -6.12 5.35 4.56
CA PRO A 87 -6.63 4.02 4.22
C PRO A 87 -8.13 3.99 3.86
N ALA A 88 -8.94 4.87 4.43
CA ALA A 88 -10.37 4.93 4.11
C ALA A 88 -10.60 5.51 2.71
N ASP A 89 -9.83 6.53 2.32
CA ASP A 89 -9.86 7.11 0.97
C ASP A 89 -9.34 6.11 -0.06
N PHE A 90 -8.26 5.40 0.27
CA PHE A 90 -7.73 4.31 -0.55
C PHE A 90 -8.79 3.24 -0.82
N ALA A 91 -9.43 2.74 0.24
CA ALA A 91 -10.46 1.72 0.12
C ALA A 91 -11.68 2.21 -0.68
N ARG A 92 -12.12 3.45 -0.45
CA ARG A 92 -13.24 4.03 -1.19
C ARG A 92 -12.93 4.11 -2.68
N THR A 93 -11.73 4.55 -3.04
CA THR A 93 -11.28 4.64 -4.43
C THR A 93 -11.21 3.25 -5.07
N VAL A 94 -10.56 2.28 -4.42
CA VAL A 94 -10.49 0.90 -4.92
C VAL A 94 -11.88 0.31 -5.12
N ARG A 95 -12.78 0.43 -4.15
CA ARG A 95 -14.15 -0.07 -4.28
C ARG A 95 -14.91 0.58 -5.43
N THR A 96 -14.68 1.86 -5.69
CA THR A 96 -15.29 2.57 -6.82
C THR A 96 -14.85 1.96 -8.14
N HIS A 97 -13.57 1.66 -8.30
CA HIS A 97 -13.03 1.07 -9.53
C HIS A 97 -13.35 -0.42 -9.68
N LEU A 98 -13.64 -1.13 -8.58
CA LEU A 98 -14.10 -2.53 -8.60
C LEU A 98 -15.58 -2.69 -8.98
N ARG A 99 -16.38 -1.62 -8.85
CA ARG A 99 -17.80 -1.67 -9.27
C ARG A 99 -17.89 -1.88 -10.78
N ASP A 100 -18.71 -2.82 -11.19
CA ASP A 100 -19.03 -3.07 -12.60
C ASP A 100 -17.79 -3.39 -13.50
N SER A 101 -16.65 -3.68 -12.91
CA SER A 101 -15.40 -3.95 -13.61
C SER A 101 -14.84 -5.33 -13.27
N ASP A 102 -14.21 -5.98 -14.25
CA ASP A 102 -13.33 -7.09 -13.92
C ASP A 102 -12.05 -6.61 -13.22
N LEU A 103 -11.33 -7.50 -12.56
CA LEU A 103 -10.15 -7.14 -11.77
C LEU A 103 -9.05 -6.47 -12.59
N LEU A 104 -8.87 -6.88 -13.84
CA LEU A 104 -7.87 -6.28 -14.71
C LEU A 104 -8.26 -4.86 -15.13
N ALA A 105 -9.53 -4.66 -15.46
CA ALA A 105 -10.06 -3.34 -15.78
C ALA A 105 -9.97 -2.41 -14.56
N ALA A 106 -10.28 -2.91 -13.35
CA ALA A 106 -10.14 -2.15 -12.11
C ALA A 106 -8.67 -1.77 -11.83
N ALA A 107 -7.71 -2.69 -11.99
CA ALA A 107 -6.29 -2.41 -11.83
C ALA A 107 -5.80 -1.35 -12.83
N ARG A 108 -6.21 -1.44 -14.10
CA ARG A 108 -5.92 -0.43 -15.13
C ARG A 108 -6.49 0.94 -14.79
N SER A 109 -7.73 0.98 -14.30
CA SER A 109 -8.38 2.24 -13.87
C SER A 109 -7.68 2.88 -12.68
N LEU A 110 -7.19 2.10 -11.72
CA LEU A 110 -6.39 2.62 -10.60
C LEU A 110 -5.05 3.17 -11.07
N THR A 111 -4.40 2.52 -12.03
CA THR A 111 -3.18 3.03 -12.66
C THR A 111 -3.44 4.33 -13.43
N ALA A 112 -4.55 4.40 -14.18
CA ALA A 112 -4.96 5.62 -14.88
C ALA A 112 -5.24 6.76 -13.88
N PHE A 113 -5.95 6.49 -12.80
CA PHE A 113 -6.20 7.46 -11.71
C PHE A 113 -4.89 8.07 -11.18
N ALA A 114 -3.88 7.25 -10.87
CA ALA A 114 -2.61 7.75 -10.36
C ALA A 114 -1.83 8.57 -11.42
N ASN A 115 -1.89 8.17 -12.69
CA ASN A 115 -1.32 8.95 -13.79
C ASN A 115 -1.99 10.32 -13.95
N GLU A 116 -3.32 10.37 -13.88
CA GLU A 116 -4.10 11.61 -13.97
C GLU A 116 -3.87 12.51 -12.74
N ALA A 117 -3.63 11.93 -11.58
CA ALA A 117 -3.30 12.65 -10.34
C ALA A 117 -1.88 13.26 -10.36
N GLY A 118 -1.06 12.91 -11.34
CA GLY A 118 0.27 13.49 -11.51
C GLY A 118 1.30 12.55 -12.11
N GLY A 119 1.15 11.24 -11.97
CA GLY A 119 2.05 10.23 -12.57
C GLY A 119 3.52 10.41 -12.18
N ALA A 120 3.79 10.74 -10.92
CA ALA A 120 5.12 11.14 -10.47
C ALA A 120 6.12 9.98 -10.40
N ASP A 121 5.64 8.72 -10.35
CA ASP A 121 6.48 7.52 -10.23
C ASP A 121 5.88 6.34 -11.00
N ASN A 122 6.61 5.23 -11.02
CA ASN A 122 6.15 3.96 -11.56
C ASN A 122 4.97 3.41 -10.74
N ILE A 123 3.92 3.00 -11.42
CA ILE A 123 2.69 2.53 -10.78
C ILE A 123 2.51 1.04 -11.02
N THR A 124 2.50 0.28 -9.96
CA THR A 124 2.17 -1.16 -9.99
C THR A 124 0.99 -1.43 -9.06
N VAL A 125 0.00 -2.17 -9.56
CA VAL A 125 -1.20 -2.54 -8.79
C VAL A 125 -1.53 -4.01 -9.04
N ALA A 126 -1.78 -4.75 -7.97
CA ALA A 126 -2.33 -6.11 -8.04
C ALA A 126 -3.57 -6.21 -7.14
N LEU A 127 -4.64 -6.77 -7.70
CA LEU A 127 -5.92 -7.01 -7.03
C LEU A 127 -6.18 -8.51 -6.93
N ILE A 128 -6.37 -9.01 -5.72
CA ILE A 128 -6.56 -10.44 -5.45
C ILE A 128 -7.90 -10.59 -4.70
N PRO A 129 -8.90 -11.24 -5.28
CA PRO A 129 -10.14 -11.54 -4.59
C PRO A 129 -9.88 -12.64 -3.57
N VAL A 130 -10.38 -12.48 -2.36
CA VAL A 130 -10.25 -13.45 -1.28
C VAL A 130 -11.62 -13.68 -0.64
N SER A 131 -11.94 -14.93 -0.41
CA SER A 131 -13.15 -15.36 0.30
C SER A 131 -12.76 -16.20 1.52
N PRO A 132 -13.57 -16.20 2.58
CA PRO A 132 -13.38 -17.15 3.67
C PRO A 132 -13.37 -18.59 3.16
N ALA A 133 -12.62 -19.44 3.84
CA ALA A 133 -12.61 -20.88 3.57
C ALA A 133 -13.93 -21.55 3.95
#